data_7eab8b77e8a94b550569292d46935a70
#
_entry.id   7eab8b77e8a94b550569292d46935a70
#
_cell.length_a   1.000
_cell.length_b   1.000
_cell.length_c   1.000
_cell.angle_alpha   90.00
_cell.angle_beta   90.00
_cell.angle_gamma   90.00
#
_symmetry.space_group_name_H-M   'P 1'
#
loop_
_entity.id
_entity.type
_entity.pdbx_description
1 polymer ?
#
loop_
_entity_poly.entity_id
_entity_poly.type
_entity_poly.pdbx_seq_one_letter_code
_entity_poly.pdbx_strand_id
1 'polypeptide(L)'
;GLSFLVETEKSRILFDFGAGKAAYDNACKLNIGMENIQYAVGSHGHYDHAGGYPEFVKEGLHCPLYTGTGYFEEKYARDGRKATYLGCGFNEAWMQEQGLEHRICDGYLKLESGCYLVGNFERTHDFEQIPDRFVRRLDDQWIKDDFSDEICMVLDGEEGQTVIVGCSHPGILNILTTVQKRFDKPIRAVFGGTHLVEADAGRIRATLEQMKQMGVGLI
;
A
#
# COMPACT_ATOMS: atom_id res chain seq x y z
N GLY A 1 -4.04 4.21 -10.23
CA GLY A 1 -3.52 3.01 -9.55
C GLY A 1 -2.04 2.83 -9.70
N LEU A 2 -1.48 1.94 -8.97
CA LEU A 2 -0.05 1.74 -8.81
C LEU A 2 0.30 0.26 -8.94
N SER A 3 1.50 -0.04 -9.45
CA SER A 3 2.12 -1.37 -9.38
C SER A 3 3.63 -1.21 -9.55
N PHE A 4 4.41 -1.74 -8.62
CA PHE A 4 5.88 -1.75 -8.65
C PHE A 4 6.41 -3.17 -8.67
N LEU A 5 7.41 -3.42 -9.49
CA LEU A 5 8.32 -4.54 -9.30
C LEU A 5 9.53 -4.05 -8.52
N VAL A 6 9.77 -4.65 -7.38
CA VAL A 6 10.95 -4.36 -6.55
C VAL A 6 11.87 -5.56 -6.61
N GLU A 7 13.10 -5.33 -7.05
CA GLU A 7 14.13 -6.35 -7.14
C GLU A 7 15.18 -6.11 -6.07
N THR A 8 15.38 -7.10 -5.22
CA THR A 8 16.47 -7.14 -4.24
C THR A 8 17.54 -8.13 -4.72
N GLU A 9 18.62 -8.28 -3.99
CA GLU A 9 19.63 -9.33 -4.29
C GLU A 9 19.05 -10.75 -4.14
N LYS A 10 17.92 -10.93 -3.45
CA LYS A 10 17.39 -12.24 -3.05
C LYS A 10 16.05 -12.57 -3.66
N SER A 11 15.26 -11.56 -3.98
CA SER A 11 13.86 -11.76 -4.37
C SER A 11 13.34 -10.68 -5.31
N ARG A 12 12.24 -11.01 -5.95
CA ARG A 12 11.40 -10.10 -6.72
C ARG A 12 10.06 -9.97 -6.03
N ILE A 13 9.63 -8.75 -5.77
CA ILE A 13 8.43 -8.43 -5.01
C ILE A 13 7.52 -7.60 -5.89
N LEU A 14 6.29 -8.05 -6.09
CA LEU A 14 5.26 -7.25 -6.75
C LEU A 14 4.48 -6.49 -5.68
N PHE A 15 4.63 -5.18 -5.66
CA PHE A 15 3.96 -4.27 -4.72
C PHE A 15 2.83 -3.54 -5.45
N ASP A 16 1.59 -3.77 -5.04
CA ASP A 16 0.35 -3.36 -5.69
C ASP A 16 0.17 -3.89 -7.13
N PHE A 17 -1.06 -3.86 -7.62
CA PHE A 17 -1.46 -4.60 -8.83
C PHE A 17 -2.23 -3.74 -9.83
N GLY A 18 -2.41 -2.45 -9.56
CA GLY A 18 -3.25 -1.57 -10.39
C GLY A 18 -4.75 -1.90 -10.31
N ALA A 19 -5.53 -1.26 -11.15
CA ALA A 19 -6.99 -1.39 -11.16
C ALA A 19 -7.51 -2.62 -11.95
N GLY A 20 -6.64 -3.29 -12.71
CA GLY A 20 -7.03 -4.41 -13.57
C GLY A 20 -5.90 -4.80 -14.52
N LYS A 21 -6.27 -5.32 -15.70
CA LYS A 21 -5.33 -5.94 -16.66
C LYS A 21 -4.17 -5.03 -17.13
N ALA A 22 -4.33 -3.71 -17.09
CA ALA A 22 -3.31 -2.79 -17.61
C ALA A 22 -1.95 -2.93 -16.92
N ALA A 23 -1.92 -3.22 -15.61
CA ALA A 23 -0.68 -3.44 -14.88
C ALA A 23 0.04 -4.70 -15.38
N TYR A 24 -0.67 -5.80 -15.58
CA TYR A 24 -0.14 -7.02 -16.16
C TYR A 24 0.34 -6.81 -17.61
N ASP A 25 -0.46 -6.15 -18.46
CA ASP A 25 -0.06 -5.85 -19.85
C ASP A 25 1.25 -5.02 -19.91
N ASN A 26 1.44 -4.11 -18.95
CA ASN A 26 2.69 -3.37 -18.83
C ASN A 26 3.86 -4.25 -18.35
N ALA A 27 3.61 -5.15 -17.41
CA ALA A 27 4.62 -6.14 -16.98
C ALA A 27 5.08 -7.00 -18.16
N CYS A 28 4.16 -7.46 -19.02
CA CYS A 28 4.49 -8.18 -20.25
C CYS A 28 5.38 -7.37 -21.20
N LYS A 29 5.06 -6.08 -21.42
CA LYS A 29 5.87 -5.18 -22.26
C LYS A 29 7.28 -4.96 -21.70
N LEU A 30 7.44 -5.05 -20.40
CA LEU A 30 8.71 -4.96 -19.69
C LEU A 30 9.43 -6.32 -19.58
N ASN A 31 8.86 -7.39 -20.15
CA ASN A 31 9.36 -8.75 -20.07
C ASN A 31 9.51 -9.27 -18.63
N ILE A 32 8.57 -8.91 -17.74
CA ILE A 32 8.53 -9.37 -16.36
C ILE A 32 7.76 -10.69 -16.32
N GLY A 33 8.46 -11.81 -16.02
CA GLY A 33 7.86 -13.12 -15.83
C GLY A 33 7.29 -13.27 -14.42
N MET A 34 6.08 -13.81 -14.32
CA MET A 34 5.34 -13.97 -13.05
C MET A 34 5.93 -15.10 -12.18
N GLU A 35 6.51 -16.11 -12.80
CA GLU A 35 7.11 -17.28 -12.15
C GLU A 35 8.31 -16.94 -11.25
N ASN A 36 8.91 -15.76 -11.45
CA ASN A 36 10.08 -15.32 -10.71
C ASN A 36 9.75 -14.33 -9.58
N ILE A 37 8.45 -14.15 -9.24
CA ILE A 37 8.02 -13.28 -8.15
C ILE A 37 7.82 -14.13 -6.90
N GLN A 38 8.54 -13.81 -5.82
CA GLN A 38 8.51 -14.54 -4.56
C GLN A 38 7.48 -14.01 -3.58
N TYR A 39 7.16 -12.71 -3.67
CA TYR A 39 6.23 -12.05 -2.77
C TYR A 39 5.30 -11.12 -3.54
N ALA A 40 4.01 -11.18 -3.24
CA ALA A 40 3.01 -10.19 -3.63
C ALA A 40 2.62 -9.37 -2.39
N VAL A 41 2.58 -8.05 -2.51
CA VAL A 41 2.25 -7.15 -1.40
C VAL A 41 1.15 -6.20 -1.86
N GLY A 42 0.01 -6.20 -1.18
CA GLY A 42 -1.06 -5.23 -1.37
C GLY A 42 -0.97 -4.15 -0.30
N SER A 43 -0.76 -2.91 -0.69
CA SER A 43 -0.62 -1.79 0.24
C SER A 43 -1.90 -1.53 1.02
N HIS A 44 -3.05 -1.54 0.36
CA HIS A 44 -4.39 -1.37 0.91
C HIS A 44 -5.45 -1.88 -0.07
N GLY A 45 -6.68 -2.11 0.42
CA GLY A 45 -7.74 -2.79 -0.32
C GLY A 45 -8.53 -1.92 -1.31
N HIS A 46 -7.99 -0.80 -1.84
CA HIS A 46 -8.66 -0.06 -2.91
C HIS A 46 -8.44 -0.72 -4.28
N TYR A 47 -9.50 -0.70 -5.12
CA TYR A 47 -9.53 -1.36 -6.42
C TYR A 47 -8.39 -0.96 -7.36
N ASP A 48 -7.93 0.27 -7.30
CA ASP A 48 -6.88 0.80 -8.18
C ASP A 48 -5.46 0.39 -7.75
N HIS A 49 -5.33 -0.25 -6.59
CA HIS A 49 -4.12 -0.91 -6.09
C HIS A 49 -4.26 -2.44 -6.09
N ALA A 50 -5.45 -2.94 -5.78
CA ALA A 50 -5.73 -4.36 -5.56
C ALA A 50 -6.37 -5.06 -6.77
N GLY A 51 -7.20 -4.36 -7.54
CA GLY A 51 -8.11 -4.96 -8.53
C GLY A 51 -7.45 -5.70 -9.68
N GLY A 52 -6.18 -5.44 -9.94
CA GLY A 52 -5.39 -6.16 -10.93
C GLY A 52 -4.85 -7.52 -10.47
N TYR A 53 -4.83 -7.81 -9.16
CA TYR A 53 -4.25 -9.05 -8.63
C TYR A 53 -4.80 -10.34 -9.27
N PRO A 54 -6.13 -10.49 -9.50
CA PRO A 54 -6.66 -11.67 -10.17
C PRO A 54 -6.11 -11.89 -11.59
N GLU A 55 -5.78 -10.83 -12.32
CA GLU A 55 -5.18 -10.97 -13.66
C GLU A 55 -3.74 -11.49 -13.56
N PHE A 56 -2.95 -11.04 -12.60
CA PHE A 56 -1.61 -11.58 -12.37
C PHE A 56 -1.66 -13.06 -11.96
N VAL A 57 -2.60 -13.46 -11.10
CA VAL A 57 -2.79 -14.86 -10.69
C VAL A 57 -3.16 -15.74 -11.88
N LYS A 58 -4.13 -15.31 -12.70
CA LYS A 58 -4.55 -16.01 -13.92
C LYS A 58 -3.39 -16.27 -14.87
N GLU A 59 -2.43 -15.36 -14.90
CA GLU A 59 -1.27 -15.40 -15.78
C GLU A 59 0.00 -15.96 -15.10
N GLY A 60 -0.20 -16.68 -13.98
CA GLY A 60 0.84 -17.51 -13.36
C GLY A 60 1.54 -16.92 -12.14
N LEU A 61 1.10 -15.80 -11.60
CA LEU A 61 1.58 -15.36 -10.29
C LEU A 61 1.11 -16.34 -9.22
N HIS A 62 2.04 -17.03 -8.57
CA HIS A 62 1.73 -18.05 -7.57
C HIS A 62 2.70 -17.94 -6.38
N CYS A 63 2.53 -16.88 -5.60
CA CYS A 63 3.30 -16.63 -4.39
C CYS A 63 2.37 -16.10 -3.28
N PRO A 64 2.80 -16.11 -2.01
CA PRO A 64 1.99 -15.56 -0.92
C PRO A 64 1.66 -14.07 -1.13
N LEU A 65 0.40 -13.70 -0.86
CA LEU A 65 -0.05 -12.31 -0.80
C LEU A 65 0.06 -11.81 0.63
N TYR A 66 0.78 -10.70 0.83
CA TYR A 66 0.91 -10.00 2.10
C TYR A 66 0.10 -8.71 2.09
N THR A 67 -0.71 -8.49 3.11
CA THR A 67 -1.54 -7.28 3.25
C THR A 67 -1.64 -6.86 4.72
N GLY A 68 -2.19 -5.69 4.98
CA GLY A 68 -2.58 -5.31 6.34
C GLY A 68 -3.92 -5.91 6.77
N THR A 69 -4.25 -5.72 8.04
CA THR A 69 -5.50 -6.22 8.66
C THR A 69 -6.70 -5.50 8.05
N GLY A 70 -7.71 -6.24 7.60
CA GLY A 70 -8.93 -5.65 7.02
C GLY A 70 -8.86 -5.34 5.52
N TYR A 71 -7.82 -5.80 4.82
CA TYR A 71 -7.62 -5.56 3.38
C TYR A 71 -8.84 -5.95 2.51
N PHE A 72 -9.54 -7.01 2.84
CA PHE A 72 -10.71 -7.51 2.10
C PHE A 72 -12.05 -6.91 2.57
N GLU A 73 -12.04 -5.98 3.52
CA GLU A 73 -13.26 -5.32 3.95
C GLU A 73 -13.88 -4.50 2.82
N GLU A 74 -15.21 -4.40 2.82
CA GLU A 74 -15.93 -3.62 1.83
C GLU A 74 -15.71 -2.13 2.03
N LYS A 75 -14.96 -1.51 1.13
CA LYS A 75 -14.61 -0.09 1.14
C LYS A 75 -15.45 0.70 0.14
N TYR A 76 -15.83 1.91 0.52
CA TYR A 76 -16.67 2.79 -0.30
C TYR A 76 -16.27 4.25 -0.16
N ALA A 77 -16.55 5.04 -1.23
CA ALA A 77 -16.66 6.49 -1.13
C ALA A 77 -18.14 6.88 -1.09
N ARG A 78 -18.55 7.66 -0.10
CA ARG A 78 -19.90 8.19 0.02
C ARG A 78 -19.96 9.67 -0.37
N ASP A 79 -20.91 9.98 -1.27
CA ASP A 79 -21.26 11.35 -1.63
C ASP A 79 -22.78 11.50 -1.46
N GLY A 80 -23.18 12.07 -0.34
CA GLY A 80 -24.58 12.12 0.08
C GLY A 80 -25.21 10.74 0.21
N ARG A 81 -26.16 10.42 -0.68
CA ARG A 81 -26.83 9.10 -0.73
C ARG A 81 -26.12 8.07 -1.63
N LYS A 82 -25.20 8.50 -2.46
CA LYS A 82 -24.45 7.62 -3.36
C LYS A 82 -23.31 6.98 -2.60
N ALA A 83 -23.21 5.66 -2.68
CA ALA A 83 -22.04 4.90 -2.25
C ALA A 83 -21.37 4.27 -3.49
N THR A 84 -20.11 4.59 -3.71
CA THR A 84 -19.30 4.01 -4.79
C THR A 84 -18.36 2.98 -4.17
N TYR A 85 -18.44 1.74 -4.63
CA TYR A 85 -17.56 0.68 -4.16
C TYR A 85 -16.12 0.96 -4.58
N LEU A 86 -15.19 0.81 -3.64
CA LEU A 86 -13.75 1.01 -3.83
C LEU A 86 -12.91 -0.21 -3.48
N GLY A 87 -13.54 -1.29 -2.98
CA GLY A 87 -12.80 -2.47 -2.50
C GLY A 87 -12.06 -3.23 -3.59
N CYS A 88 -11.25 -4.20 -3.18
CA CYS A 88 -10.32 -4.94 -4.03
C CYS A 88 -11.00 -5.83 -5.10
N GLY A 89 -12.29 -6.17 -4.94
CA GLY A 89 -13.06 -6.96 -5.91
C GLY A 89 -12.87 -8.48 -5.81
N PHE A 90 -12.07 -8.95 -4.87
CA PHE A 90 -11.88 -10.35 -4.50
C PHE A 90 -11.77 -10.48 -2.98
N ASN A 91 -11.74 -11.70 -2.44
CA ASN A 91 -11.75 -11.95 -1.00
C ASN A 91 -10.93 -13.20 -0.64
N GLU A 92 -10.85 -13.51 0.66
CA GLU A 92 -10.14 -14.68 1.16
C GLU A 92 -10.68 -16.01 0.61
N ALA A 93 -11.99 -16.14 0.42
CA ALA A 93 -12.57 -17.34 -0.17
C ALA A 93 -12.07 -17.57 -1.59
N TRP A 94 -12.03 -16.52 -2.41
CA TRP A 94 -11.43 -16.59 -3.74
C TRP A 94 -9.96 -16.97 -3.69
N MET A 95 -9.18 -16.40 -2.75
CA MET A 95 -7.76 -16.77 -2.56
C MET A 95 -7.60 -18.27 -2.28
N GLN A 96 -8.42 -18.81 -1.39
CA GLN A 96 -8.44 -20.25 -1.07
C GLN A 96 -8.79 -21.12 -2.28
N GLU A 97 -9.81 -20.73 -3.07
CA GLU A 97 -10.19 -21.42 -4.30
C GLU A 97 -9.05 -21.46 -5.34
N GLN A 98 -8.21 -20.43 -5.38
CA GLN A 98 -7.01 -20.38 -6.24
C GLN A 98 -5.80 -21.11 -5.64
N GLY A 99 -5.91 -21.65 -4.42
CA GLY A 99 -4.79 -22.28 -3.71
C GLY A 99 -3.67 -21.33 -3.31
N LEU A 100 -4.00 -20.06 -3.10
CA LEU A 100 -3.05 -19.00 -2.76
C LEU A 100 -3.00 -18.79 -1.25
N GLU A 101 -1.81 -18.53 -0.75
CA GLU A 101 -1.58 -18.18 0.64
C GLU A 101 -1.77 -16.68 0.88
N HIS A 102 -2.55 -16.33 1.91
CA HIS A 102 -2.68 -14.96 2.39
C HIS A 102 -1.99 -14.81 3.76
N ARG A 103 -1.19 -13.77 3.93
CA ARG A 103 -0.48 -13.44 5.17
C ARG A 103 -0.73 -12.00 5.58
N ILE A 104 -1.07 -11.80 6.85
CA ILE A 104 -1.37 -10.49 7.42
C ILE A 104 -0.11 -9.91 8.06
N CYS A 105 0.21 -8.67 7.70
CA CYS A 105 1.17 -7.83 8.42
C CYS A 105 0.41 -7.02 9.49
N ASP A 106 0.44 -7.48 10.72
CA ASP A 106 -0.11 -6.76 11.86
C ASP A 106 0.96 -5.80 12.44
N GLY A 107 1.09 -4.65 11.77
CA GLY A 107 1.97 -3.55 12.15
C GLY A 107 3.44 -3.71 11.79
N TYR A 108 3.99 -4.92 11.74
CA TYR A 108 5.37 -5.16 11.34
C TYR A 108 5.60 -6.61 10.92
N LEU A 109 6.28 -6.78 9.78
CA LEU A 109 6.67 -8.10 9.31
C LEU A 109 8.00 -7.99 8.53
N LYS A 110 8.93 -8.88 8.82
CA LYS A 110 10.16 -9.02 8.03
C LYS A 110 9.90 -9.99 6.90
N LEU A 111 9.95 -9.52 5.65
CA LEU A 111 9.89 -10.40 4.47
C LEU A 111 11.20 -11.15 4.31
N GLU A 112 12.30 -10.40 4.30
CA GLU A 112 13.67 -10.94 4.21
C GLU A 112 14.66 -9.95 4.84
N SER A 113 15.95 -10.29 4.84
CA SER A 113 16.99 -9.39 5.35
C SER A 113 17.03 -8.10 4.54
N GLY A 114 16.81 -6.98 5.20
CA GLY A 114 16.78 -5.65 4.59
C GLY A 114 15.44 -5.27 3.95
N CYS A 115 14.42 -6.15 3.99
CA CYS A 115 13.09 -5.84 3.46
C CYS A 115 11.99 -6.12 4.49
N TYR A 116 11.16 -5.12 4.77
CA TYR A 116 10.15 -5.14 5.82
C TYR A 116 8.83 -4.57 5.35
N LEU A 117 7.73 -5.06 5.91
CA LEU A 117 6.40 -4.44 5.82
C LEU A 117 6.10 -3.75 7.15
N VAL A 118 5.54 -2.55 7.07
CA VAL A 118 5.17 -1.73 8.23
C VAL A 118 3.74 -1.23 8.05
N GLY A 119 2.94 -1.35 9.09
CA GLY A 119 1.58 -0.85 9.19
C GLY A 119 1.32 -0.25 10.58
N ASN A 120 0.04 -0.10 10.95
CA ASN A 120 -0.38 0.48 12.23
C ASN A 120 0.28 1.84 12.50
N PHE A 121 0.16 2.76 11.53
CA PHE A 121 0.82 4.06 11.55
C PHE A 121 0.28 4.97 12.65
N GLU A 122 1.18 5.55 13.47
CA GLU A 122 0.82 6.55 14.47
C GLU A 122 0.29 7.83 13.81
N ARG A 123 -0.79 8.40 14.31
CA ARG A 123 -1.40 9.65 13.82
C ARG A 123 -0.81 10.84 14.59
N THR A 124 0.37 11.29 14.20
CA THR A 124 1.12 12.35 14.89
C THR A 124 1.03 13.72 14.20
N HIS A 125 0.52 13.76 12.96
CA HIS A 125 0.36 14.98 12.19
C HIS A 125 -1.15 15.30 12.02
N ASP A 126 -1.70 16.19 12.84
CA ASP A 126 -3.13 16.48 12.92
C ASP A 126 -3.73 17.02 11.62
N PHE A 127 -2.92 17.60 10.73
CA PHE A 127 -3.39 18.10 9.45
C PHE A 127 -3.51 16.99 8.36
N GLU A 128 -3.01 15.78 8.61
CA GLU A 128 -3.16 14.62 7.72
C GLU A 128 -4.47 13.89 8.00
N GLN A 129 -5.59 14.57 7.72
CA GLN A 129 -6.93 14.02 7.92
C GLN A 129 -7.37 13.13 6.77
N ILE A 130 -8.00 12.01 7.10
CA ILE A 130 -8.69 11.14 6.15
C ILE A 130 -10.06 11.79 5.84
N PRO A 131 -10.39 12.02 4.55
CA PRO A 131 -11.69 12.53 4.17
C PRO A 131 -12.85 11.66 4.68
N ASP A 132 -13.90 12.30 5.22
CA ASP A 132 -15.06 11.61 5.83
C ASP A 132 -15.89 10.79 4.82
N ARG A 133 -15.68 11.03 3.53
CA ARG A 133 -16.35 10.25 2.47
C ARG A 133 -15.87 8.80 2.38
N PHE A 134 -14.67 8.49 2.87
CA PHE A 134 -14.16 7.12 2.89
C PHE A 134 -14.75 6.37 4.07
N VAL A 135 -15.50 5.32 3.74
CA VAL A 135 -16.19 4.48 4.70
C VAL A 135 -16.01 3.01 4.34
N ARG A 136 -16.09 2.17 5.34
CA ARG A 136 -16.18 0.72 5.19
C ARG A 136 -17.53 0.22 5.69
N ARG A 137 -17.98 -0.90 5.17
CA ARG A 137 -19.22 -1.55 5.58
C ARG A 137 -18.87 -2.76 6.44
N LEU A 138 -19.31 -2.75 7.69
CA LEU A 138 -19.14 -3.83 8.64
C LEU A 138 -20.50 -4.12 9.29
N ASP A 139 -20.94 -5.39 9.27
CA ASP A 139 -22.21 -5.82 9.84
C ASP A 139 -23.41 -4.89 9.45
N ASP A 140 -23.49 -4.55 8.15
CA ASP A 140 -24.48 -3.63 7.57
C ASP A 140 -24.41 -2.17 8.08
N GLN A 141 -23.37 -1.82 8.84
CA GLN A 141 -23.14 -0.45 9.31
C GLN A 141 -22.07 0.26 8.47
N TRP A 142 -22.27 1.56 8.29
CA TRP A 142 -21.27 2.44 7.71
C TRP A 142 -20.38 3.01 8.83
N ILE A 143 -19.10 2.70 8.78
CA ILE A 143 -18.10 3.24 9.68
C ILE A 143 -17.04 4.00 8.88
N LYS A 144 -16.47 5.04 9.46
CA LYS A 144 -15.36 5.77 8.83
C LYS A 144 -14.20 4.80 8.57
N ASP A 145 -13.64 4.83 7.37
CA ASP A 145 -12.43 4.06 7.07
C ASP A 145 -11.23 4.74 7.71
N ASP A 146 -10.55 4.05 8.60
CA ASP A 146 -9.33 4.49 9.24
C ASP A 146 -8.07 4.03 8.51
N PHE A 147 -8.24 3.25 7.43
CA PHE A 147 -7.15 2.65 6.66
C PHE A 147 -6.15 1.88 7.52
N SER A 148 -6.66 1.11 8.48
CA SER A 148 -5.86 0.20 9.31
C SER A 148 -5.23 -0.93 8.49
N ASP A 149 -5.75 -1.20 7.29
CA ASP A 149 -5.19 -2.15 6.34
C ASP A 149 -4.00 -1.61 5.54
N GLU A 150 -3.73 -0.29 5.59
CA GLU A 150 -2.62 0.24 4.79
C GLU A 150 -1.26 -0.12 5.40
N ILE A 151 -0.40 -0.67 4.54
CA ILE A 151 0.98 -1.01 4.85
C ILE A 151 1.93 -0.38 3.82
N CYS A 152 3.16 -0.12 4.24
CA CYS A 152 4.25 0.25 3.35
C CYS A 152 5.35 -0.82 3.37
N MET A 153 6.20 -0.80 2.35
CA MET A 153 7.41 -1.61 2.30
C MET A 153 8.63 -0.74 2.57
N VAL A 154 9.55 -1.22 3.40
CA VAL A 154 10.79 -0.54 3.76
C VAL A 154 11.97 -1.38 3.33
N LEU A 155 12.82 -0.81 2.48
CA LEU A 155 14.12 -1.34 2.13
C LEU A 155 15.17 -0.66 3.01
N ASP A 156 15.80 -1.44 3.89
CA ASP A 156 16.74 -0.95 4.89
C ASP A 156 18.18 -1.01 4.36
N GLY A 157 18.63 0.08 3.76
CA GLY A 157 19.99 0.24 3.25
C GLY A 157 21.01 0.73 4.28
N GLU A 158 22.28 0.69 3.94
CA GLU A 158 23.37 1.16 4.81
C GLU A 158 23.28 2.66 5.10
N GLU A 159 22.97 3.47 4.08
CA GLU A 159 22.90 4.94 4.19
C GLU A 159 21.53 5.46 4.64
N GLY A 160 20.55 4.59 4.82
CA GLY A 160 19.17 4.92 5.19
C GLY A 160 18.15 4.09 4.42
N GLN A 161 16.90 4.48 4.54
CA GLN A 161 15.77 3.69 4.09
C GLN A 161 15.17 4.20 2.80
N THR A 162 14.70 3.28 1.98
CA THR A 162 13.74 3.54 0.91
C THR A 162 12.36 3.04 1.34
N VAL A 163 11.37 3.91 1.29
CA VAL A 163 9.99 3.59 1.67
C VAL A 163 9.12 3.55 0.42
N ILE A 164 8.41 2.44 0.22
CA ILE A 164 7.47 2.27 -0.88
C ILE A 164 6.06 2.23 -0.28
N VAL A 165 5.21 3.15 -0.73
CA VAL A 165 3.85 3.35 -0.22
C VAL A 165 2.81 3.14 -1.33
N GLY A 166 1.57 2.82 -0.95
CA GLY A 166 0.43 2.86 -1.84
C GLY A 166 -0.05 4.30 -2.05
N CYS A 167 -1.23 4.61 -1.52
CA CYS A 167 -1.81 5.97 -1.57
C CYS A 167 -1.43 6.86 -0.38
N SER A 168 -0.98 6.29 0.72
CA SER A 168 -0.71 7.03 1.98
C SER A 168 -1.97 7.68 2.59
N HIS A 169 -3.10 6.97 2.59
CA HIS A 169 -4.34 7.46 3.21
C HIS A 169 -4.19 7.79 4.70
N PRO A 170 -3.38 7.05 5.50
CA PRO A 170 -3.04 7.43 6.86
C PRO A 170 -2.35 8.79 7.01
N GLY A 171 -1.84 9.33 5.91
CA GLY A 171 -0.97 10.49 5.87
C GLY A 171 0.48 10.07 5.63
N ILE A 172 1.12 10.66 4.60
CA ILE A 172 2.50 10.31 4.25
C ILE A 172 3.48 10.59 5.40
N LEU A 173 3.31 11.70 6.11
CA LEU A 173 4.18 12.05 7.25
C LEU A 173 3.95 11.12 8.45
N ASN A 174 2.71 10.68 8.69
CA ASN A 174 2.40 9.68 9.72
C ASN A 174 3.11 8.35 9.41
N ILE A 175 3.10 7.93 8.13
CA ILE A 175 3.83 6.74 7.66
C ILE A 175 5.33 6.92 7.88
N LEU A 176 5.92 7.99 7.36
CA LEU A 176 7.37 8.21 7.43
C LEU A 176 7.86 8.37 8.88
N THR A 177 7.10 9.07 9.74
CA THR A 177 7.44 9.21 11.17
C THR A 177 7.42 7.85 11.86
N THR A 178 6.43 7.00 11.58
CA THR A 178 6.36 5.64 12.14
C THR A 178 7.56 4.79 11.69
N VAL A 179 7.91 4.84 10.40
CA VAL A 179 9.08 4.14 9.86
C VAL A 179 10.37 4.64 10.51
N GLN A 180 10.60 5.96 10.55
CA GLN A 180 11.81 6.55 11.12
C GLN A 180 11.99 6.19 12.59
N LYS A 181 10.93 6.23 13.40
CA LYS A 181 10.97 5.80 14.80
C LYS A 181 11.33 4.32 14.97
N ARG A 182 10.82 3.47 14.07
CA ARG A 182 11.03 2.02 14.19
C ARG A 182 12.45 1.58 13.87
N PHE A 183 13.07 2.22 12.89
CA PHE A 183 14.38 1.80 12.39
C PHE A 183 15.54 2.70 12.86
N ASP A 184 15.23 3.86 13.42
CA ASP A 184 16.20 4.87 13.87
C ASP A 184 17.24 5.24 12.79
N LYS A 185 16.76 5.37 11.53
CA LYS A 185 17.57 5.71 10.36
C LYS A 185 16.90 6.80 9.51
N PRO A 186 17.69 7.59 8.76
CA PRO A 186 17.13 8.57 7.83
C PRO A 186 16.39 7.89 6.68
N ILE A 187 15.33 8.54 6.18
CA ILE A 187 14.63 8.13 4.96
C ILE A 187 15.27 8.84 3.77
N ARG A 188 15.84 8.08 2.84
CA ARG A 188 16.53 8.60 1.66
C ARG A 188 15.61 8.77 0.46
N ALA A 189 14.66 7.86 0.28
CA ALA A 189 13.75 7.89 -0.85
C ALA A 189 12.36 7.41 -0.45
N VAL A 190 11.36 7.97 -1.12
CA VAL A 190 9.95 7.57 -1.01
C VAL A 190 9.42 7.34 -2.42
N PHE A 191 8.79 6.19 -2.67
CA PHE A 191 8.13 5.88 -3.93
C PHE A 191 6.67 5.55 -3.68
N GLY A 192 5.77 6.13 -4.47
CA GLY A 192 4.33 5.88 -4.39
C GLY A 192 3.48 7.14 -4.31
N GLY A 193 2.26 7.01 -3.80
CA GLY A 193 1.28 8.08 -3.71
C GLY A 193 1.28 8.78 -2.35
N THR A 194 1.04 10.08 -2.36
CA THR A 194 0.94 10.91 -1.14
C THR A 194 -0.49 11.35 -0.81
N HIS A 195 -1.45 10.96 -1.64
CA HIS A 195 -2.88 11.33 -1.57
C HIS A 195 -3.13 12.83 -1.28
N LEU A 196 -2.34 13.72 -1.88
CA LEU A 196 -2.46 15.18 -1.71
C LEU A 196 -3.45 15.83 -2.68
N VAL A 197 -4.16 15.04 -3.49
CA VAL A 197 -5.10 15.53 -4.50
C VAL A 197 -6.24 16.38 -3.89
N GLU A 198 -6.63 16.10 -2.65
CA GLU A 198 -7.68 16.82 -1.92
C GLU A 198 -7.09 17.81 -0.87
N ALA A 199 -5.76 17.94 -0.84
CA ALA A 199 -5.09 18.81 0.11
C ALA A 199 -5.12 20.27 -0.34
N ASP A 200 -5.32 21.18 0.59
CA ASP A 200 -5.12 22.59 0.32
C ASP A 200 -3.63 22.96 0.20
N ALA A 201 -3.36 24.18 -0.27
CA ALA A 201 -1.99 24.66 -0.45
C ALA A 201 -1.18 24.72 0.87
N GLY A 202 -1.85 24.86 2.02
CA GLY A 202 -1.23 24.87 3.34
C GLY A 202 -0.73 23.47 3.70
N ARG A 203 -1.58 22.45 3.56
CA ARG A 203 -1.21 21.04 3.79
C ARG A 203 -0.09 20.58 2.86
N ILE A 204 -0.18 20.89 1.56
CA ILE A 204 0.86 20.54 0.59
C ILE A 204 2.21 21.13 1.03
N ARG A 205 2.23 22.43 1.38
CA ARG A 205 3.46 23.11 1.80
C ARG A 205 4.03 22.53 3.08
N ALA A 206 3.19 22.32 4.10
CA ALA A 206 3.60 21.70 5.36
C ALA A 206 4.17 20.30 5.15
N THR A 207 3.55 19.48 4.29
CA THR A 207 4.05 18.15 3.94
C THR A 207 5.45 18.21 3.33
N LEU A 208 5.66 19.06 2.31
CA LEU A 208 6.95 19.19 1.63
C LEU A 208 8.04 19.72 2.57
N GLU A 209 7.73 20.69 3.43
CA GLU A 209 8.67 21.22 4.42
C GLU A 209 9.08 20.15 5.44
N GLN A 210 8.13 19.36 5.93
CA GLN A 210 8.40 18.28 6.87
C GLN A 210 9.25 17.17 6.22
N MET A 211 8.91 16.74 5.01
CA MET A 211 9.71 15.72 4.28
C MET A 211 11.15 16.20 4.07
N LYS A 212 11.32 17.48 3.75
CA LYS A 212 12.65 18.09 3.63
C LYS A 212 13.41 18.08 4.97
N GLN A 213 12.73 18.41 6.09
CA GLN A 213 13.33 18.35 7.43
C GLN A 213 13.70 16.93 7.85
N MET A 214 12.92 15.94 7.44
CA MET A 214 13.22 14.51 7.64
C MET A 214 14.40 14.01 6.79
N GLY A 215 14.90 14.83 5.88
CA GLY A 215 16.03 14.49 5.02
C GLY A 215 15.67 13.60 3.82
N VAL A 216 14.39 13.56 3.44
CA VAL A 216 13.95 12.82 2.24
C VAL A 216 14.59 13.45 1.00
N GLY A 217 15.44 12.68 0.31
CA GLY A 217 16.22 13.18 -0.83
C GLY A 217 15.58 12.94 -2.18
N LEU A 218 14.67 11.96 -2.29
CA LEU A 218 13.98 11.59 -3.52
C LEU A 218 12.50 11.25 -3.21
N ILE A 219 11.61 11.76 -4.03
CA ILE A 219 10.16 11.47 -3.98
C ILE A 219 9.70 11.13 -5.40
#